data_93c6cf1998de47630cf37567cde940d3
#
_entry.id   93c6cf1998de47630cf37567cde940d3
#
_cell.length_a   1.000
_cell.length_b   1.000
_cell.length_c   1.000
_cell.angle_alpha   90.00
_cell.angle_beta   90.00
_cell.angle_gamma   90.00
#
_symmetry.space_group_name_H-M   'P 1'
#
loop_
_entity.id
_entity.type
_entity.pdbx_description
1 polymer ?
#
loop_
_entity_poly.entity_id
_entity_poly.type
_entity_poly.pdbx_seq_one_letter_code
_entity_poly.pdbx_strand_id
1 'polypeptide(L)'
;MTGLLQSKLWQRLSQSHQRADMQGKLAALDQVQAVIEFDLQGHVLTANDNFLRTMGYSAEEIIGQHHRMFVDEETRASAEYAQFWQRLAAGLHDSGRYRRINSQGEDVWLQASYNPIFDSQGQPRKVIKYATDITEQQQHEDDARGQLQ
;
A
#
# COMPACT_ATOMS: atom_id res chain seq x y z
N MET A 1 48.17 7.97 2.12
CA MET A 1 47.49 6.71 2.48
C MET A 1 46.43 6.88 3.55
N THR A 2 46.62 7.77 4.49
CA THR A 2 45.64 8.05 5.54
C THR A 2 44.35 8.70 4.98
N GLY A 3 44.44 9.48 3.89
CA GLY A 3 43.29 10.15 3.31
C GLY A 3 42.26 9.22 2.67
N LEU A 4 42.70 8.09 2.08
CA LEU A 4 41.81 7.11 1.47
C LEU A 4 40.99 6.34 2.48
N LEU A 5 41.58 5.98 3.61
CA LEU A 5 40.89 5.30 4.72
C LEU A 5 39.86 6.21 5.38
N GLN A 6 40.23 7.50 5.59
CA GLN A 6 39.30 8.48 6.14
C GLN A 6 38.13 8.74 5.23
N SER A 7 38.38 8.82 3.89
CA SER A 7 37.33 9.00 2.90
C SER A 7 36.33 7.82 2.90
N LYS A 8 36.84 6.57 2.96
CA LYS A 8 35.98 5.38 3.05
C LYS A 8 35.19 5.32 4.33
N LEU A 9 35.78 5.76 5.45
CA LEU A 9 35.09 5.81 6.74
C LEU A 9 33.93 6.83 6.67
N TRP A 10 34.18 8.01 6.13
CA TRP A 10 33.14 9.03 5.93
C TRP A 10 32.01 8.53 5.06
N GLN A 11 32.32 7.81 3.96
CA GLN A 11 31.31 7.22 3.09
C GLN A 11 30.45 6.20 3.83
N ARG A 12 31.06 5.36 4.66
CA ARG A 12 30.33 4.36 5.47
C ARG A 12 29.40 5.04 6.48
N LEU A 13 29.89 6.08 7.16
CA LEU A 13 29.10 6.82 8.13
C LEU A 13 27.93 7.53 7.45
N SER A 14 28.16 8.14 6.28
CA SER A 14 27.13 8.81 5.51
C SER A 14 26.06 7.82 5.04
N GLN A 15 26.46 6.62 4.56
CA GLN A 15 25.53 5.58 4.16
C GLN A 15 24.74 5.03 5.34
N SER A 16 25.39 4.88 6.50
CA SER A 16 24.72 4.44 7.74
C SER A 16 23.67 5.46 8.18
N HIS A 17 24.00 6.75 8.15
CA HIS A 17 23.05 7.82 8.47
C HIS A 17 21.88 7.86 7.48
N GLN A 18 22.15 7.69 6.18
CA GLN A 18 21.11 7.66 5.16
C GLN A 18 20.18 6.48 5.35
N ARG A 19 20.73 5.32 5.68
CA ARG A 19 19.95 4.11 5.95
C ARG A 19 19.05 4.28 7.17
N ALA A 20 19.62 4.84 8.26
CA ALA A 20 18.86 5.12 9.47
C ALA A 20 17.73 6.12 9.21
N ASP A 21 18.00 7.17 8.42
CA ASP A 21 17.00 8.16 8.03
C ASP A 21 15.86 7.52 7.23
N MET A 22 16.19 6.67 6.24
CA MET A 22 15.19 5.94 5.45
C MET A 22 14.35 5.02 6.32
N GLN A 23 14.98 4.28 7.24
CA GLN A 23 14.27 3.40 8.17
C GLN A 23 13.32 4.19 9.08
N GLY A 24 13.75 5.36 9.53
CA GLY A 24 12.93 6.25 10.35
C GLY A 24 11.71 6.76 9.59
N LYS A 25 11.87 7.13 8.34
CA LYS A 25 10.77 7.59 7.49
C LYS A 25 9.76 6.47 7.24
N LEU A 26 10.22 5.26 6.98
CA LEU A 26 9.35 4.09 6.79
C LEU A 26 8.59 3.76 8.07
N ALA A 27 9.26 3.82 9.22
CA ALA A 27 8.62 3.58 10.52
C ALA A 27 7.55 4.63 10.81
N ALA A 28 7.80 5.90 10.45
CA ALA A 28 6.81 6.97 10.61
C ALA A 28 5.58 6.74 9.75
N LEU A 29 5.75 6.33 8.48
CA LEU A 29 4.63 5.96 7.60
C LEU A 29 3.84 4.78 8.17
N ASP A 30 4.55 3.80 8.70
CA ASP A 30 3.95 2.59 9.25
C ASP A 30 3.05 2.89 10.46
N GLN A 31 3.35 3.95 11.22
CA GLN A 31 2.54 4.36 12.36
C GLN A 31 1.23 5.03 11.97
N VAL A 32 1.20 5.76 10.85
CA VAL A 32 0.05 6.60 10.47
C VAL A 32 -0.75 6.07 9.29
N GLN A 33 -0.18 5.18 8.49
CA GLN A 33 -0.83 4.64 7.30
C GLN A 33 -1.14 3.16 7.47
N ALA A 34 -2.21 2.71 6.83
CA ALA A 34 -2.40 1.29 6.55
C ALA A 34 -1.47 0.93 5.40
N VAL A 35 -0.62 -0.07 5.58
CA VAL A 35 0.39 -0.46 4.59
C VAL A 35 0.26 -1.95 4.30
N ILE A 36 0.22 -2.30 3.03
CA ILE A 36 0.16 -3.69 2.59
C ILE A 36 0.99 -3.84 1.32
N GLU A 37 1.71 -4.95 1.20
CA GLU A 37 2.52 -5.25 0.03
C GLU A 37 1.99 -6.48 -0.69
N PHE A 38 2.07 -6.44 -2.02
CA PHE A 38 1.61 -7.51 -2.90
C PHE A 38 2.72 -7.91 -3.85
N ASP A 39 2.68 -9.15 -4.33
CA ASP A 39 3.45 -9.52 -5.51
C ASP A 39 2.79 -8.90 -6.76
N LEU A 40 3.40 -9.09 -7.93
CA LEU A 40 2.89 -8.48 -9.16
C LEU A 40 1.57 -9.09 -9.63
N GLN A 41 1.19 -10.24 -9.10
CA GLN A 41 -0.08 -10.89 -9.41
C GLN A 41 -1.19 -10.50 -8.42
N GLY A 42 -0.85 -9.72 -7.41
CA GLY A 42 -1.84 -9.22 -6.44
C GLY A 42 -2.00 -10.08 -5.18
N HIS A 43 -1.07 -11.00 -4.90
CA HIS A 43 -1.08 -11.79 -3.67
C HIS A 43 -0.40 -11.04 -2.54
N VAL A 44 -0.97 -11.09 -1.35
CA VAL A 44 -0.47 -10.37 -0.17
C VAL A 44 0.85 -10.97 0.29
N LEU A 45 1.87 -10.11 0.43
CA LEU A 45 3.18 -10.48 0.98
C LEU A 45 3.29 -10.08 2.46
N THR A 46 2.94 -8.83 2.79
CA THR A 46 2.97 -8.31 4.16
C THR A 46 1.84 -7.31 4.37
N ALA A 47 1.47 -7.09 5.64
CA ALA A 47 0.55 -6.03 6.01
C ALA A 47 0.92 -5.53 7.41
N ASN A 48 0.79 -4.21 7.64
CA ASN A 48 1.06 -3.67 8.96
C ASN A 48 -0.19 -3.74 9.86
N ASP A 49 -0.01 -3.43 11.14
CA ASP A 49 -1.10 -3.49 12.12
C ASP A 49 -2.24 -2.53 11.77
N ASN A 50 -1.93 -1.36 11.24
CA ASN A 50 -2.95 -0.39 10.84
C ASN A 50 -3.86 -0.95 9.75
N PHE A 51 -3.28 -1.62 8.75
CA PHE A 51 -4.07 -2.28 7.70
C PHE A 51 -4.96 -3.38 8.30
N LEU A 52 -4.38 -4.22 9.15
CA LEU A 52 -5.11 -5.33 9.76
C LEU A 52 -6.29 -4.83 10.60
N ARG A 53 -6.09 -3.78 11.40
CA ARG A 53 -7.17 -3.18 12.19
C ARG A 53 -8.24 -2.55 11.30
N THR A 54 -7.82 -1.83 10.27
CA THR A 54 -8.75 -1.14 9.36
C THR A 54 -9.66 -2.12 8.65
N MET A 55 -9.11 -3.24 8.18
CA MET A 55 -9.86 -4.22 7.41
C MET A 55 -10.42 -5.38 8.24
N GLY A 56 -10.02 -5.48 9.51
CA GLY A 56 -10.57 -6.48 10.43
C GLY A 56 -10.06 -7.89 10.21
N TYR A 57 -8.85 -8.05 9.70
CA TYR A 57 -8.23 -9.35 9.47
C TYR A 57 -6.99 -9.53 10.32
N SER A 58 -6.63 -10.79 10.58
CA SER A 58 -5.30 -11.14 11.08
C SER A 58 -4.34 -11.31 9.90
N ALA A 59 -3.04 -11.21 10.16
CA ALA A 59 -2.01 -11.44 9.13
C ALA A 59 -2.15 -12.83 8.53
N GLU A 60 -2.40 -13.84 9.37
CA GLU A 60 -2.52 -15.23 8.94
C GLU A 60 -3.68 -15.43 7.95
N GLU A 61 -4.75 -14.66 8.10
CA GLU A 61 -5.91 -14.76 7.21
C GLU A 61 -5.65 -14.22 5.82
N ILE A 62 -4.72 -13.26 5.66
CA ILE A 62 -4.57 -12.55 4.39
C ILE A 62 -3.26 -12.84 3.66
N ILE A 63 -2.17 -13.18 4.35
CA ILE A 63 -0.88 -13.44 3.69
C ILE A 63 -1.03 -14.60 2.70
N GLY A 64 -0.59 -14.37 1.46
CA GLY A 64 -0.73 -15.33 0.36
C GLY A 64 -2.07 -15.27 -0.36
N GLN A 65 -3.06 -14.58 0.18
CA GLN A 65 -4.36 -14.42 -0.46
C GLN A 65 -4.32 -13.31 -1.50
N HIS A 66 -5.20 -13.38 -2.48
CA HIS A 66 -5.27 -12.36 -3.53
C HIS A 66 -6.05 -11.12 -3.05
N HIS A 67 -5.64 -9.95 -3.53
CA HIS A 67 -6.28 -8.65 -3.27
C HIS A 67 -7.80 -8.69 -3.50
N ARG A 68 -8.29 -9.56 -4.39
CA ARG A 68 -9.74 -9.67 -4.70
C ARG A 68 -10.59 -9.91 -3.45
N MET A 69 -10.03 -10.45 -2.38
CA MET A 69 -10.77 -10.66 -1.13
C MET A 69 -11.25 -9.37 -0.49
N PHE A 70 -10.62 -8.25 -0.81
CA PHE A 70 -10.97 -6.93 -0.28
C PHE A 70 -11.93 -6.17 -1.20
N VAL A 71 -12.36 -6.77 -2.29
CA VAL A 71 -13.12 -6.12 -3.37
C VAL A 71 -14.47 -6.80 -3.52
N ASP A 72 -15.52 -6.03 -3.81
CA ASP A 72 -16.84 -6.58 -4.06
C ASP A 72 -16.89 -7.44 -5.33
N GLU A 73 -17.88 -8.33 -5.41
CA GLU A 73 -17.99 -9.29 -6.52
C GLU A 73 -18.06 -8.64 -7.89
N GLU A 74 -18.83 -7.57 -8.00
CA GLU A 74 -19.01 -6.86 -9.26
C GLU A 74 -17.69 -6.27 -9.76
N THR A 75 -16.96 -5.59 -8.89
CA THR A 75 -15.68 -4.97 -9.23
C THR A 75 -14.64 -6.01 -9.60
N ARG A 76 -14.51 -7.09 -8.81
CA ARG A 76 -13.48 -8.11 -9.08
C ARG A 76 -13.73 -8.90 -10.36
N ALA A 77 -14.98 -8.96 -10.82
CA ALA A 77 -15.34 -9.60 -12.08
C ALA A 77 -15.18 -8.68 -13.30
N SER A 78 -14.89 -7.39 -13.08
CA SER A 78 -14.82 -6.40 -14.14
C SER A 78 -13.51 -6.47 -14.92
N ALA A 79 -13.56 -6.02 -16.17
CA ALA A 79 -12.36 -5.88 -17.01
C ALA A 79 -11.41 -4.82 -16.44
N GLU A 80 -11.97 -3.76 -15.85
CA GLU A 80 -11.18 -2.67 -15.23
C GLU A 80 -10.31 -3.18 -14.10
N TYR A 81 -10.81 -4.13 -13.31
CA TYR A 81 -10.03 -4.70 -12.21
C TYR A 81 -8.84 -5.52 -12.72
N ALA A 82 -9.04 -6.31 -13.77
CA ALA A 82 -7.94 -7.06 -14.40
C ALA A 82 -6.90 -6.10 -14.98
N GLN A 83 -7.35 -5.03 -15.64
CA GLN A 83 -6.46 -3.99 -16.21
C GLN A 83 -5.71 -3.24 -15.11
N PHE A 84 -6.33 -3.01 -13.97
CA PHE A 84 -5.71 -2.38 -12.80
C PHE A 84 -4.44 -3.15 -12.38
N TRP A 85 -4.55 -4.47 -12.23
CA TRP A 85 -3.39 -5.30 -11.85
C TRP A 85 -2.37 -5.40 -12.99
N GLN A 86 -2.81 -5.43 -14.24
CA GLN A 86 -1.90 -5.41 -15.39
C GLN A 86 -1.06 -4.14 -15.42
N ARG A 87 -1.66 -2.98 -15.15
CA ARG A 87 -0.93 -1.71 -15.10
C ARG A 87 0.08 -1.68 -13.96
N LEU A 88 -0.30 -2.14 -12.78
CA LEU A 88 0.63 -2.21 -11.64
C LEU A 88 1.81 -3.13 -11.96
N ALA A 89 1.55 -4.29 -12.55
CA ALA A 89 2.60 -5.23 -12.94
C ALA A 89 3.52 -4.65 -14.03
N ALA A 90 3.01 -3.71 -14.82
CA ALA A 90 3.78 -3.01 -15.85
C ALA A 90 4.58 -1.82 -15.29
N GLY A 91 4.48 -1.53 -14.00
CA GLY A 91 5.23 -0.47 -13.35
C GLY A 91 4.51 0.87 -13.26
N LEU A 92 3.19 0.89 -13.47
CA LEU A 92 2.38 2.10 -13.39
C LEU A 92 1.69 2.17 -12.02
N HIS A 93 1.83 3.31 -11.33
CA HIS A 93 1.14 3.52 -10.06
C HIS A 93 -0.33 3.90 -10.28
N ASP A 94 -1.16 3.73 -9.24
CA ASP A 94 -2.56 4.15 -9.26
C ASP A 94 -2.91 4.76 -7.90
N SER A 95 -3.68 5.84 -7.89
CA SER A 95 -4.08 6.49 -6.64
C SER A 95 -5.47 7.06 -6.75
N GLY A 96 -6.15 7.22 -5.62
CA GLY A 96 -7.47 7.77 -5.56
C GLY A 96 -8.25 7.26 -4.36
N ARG A 97 -9.57 7.28 -4.48
CA ARG A 97 -10.48 6.74 -3.48
C ARG A 97 -10.99 5.39 -3.96
N TYR A 98 -10.94 4.41 -3.07
CA TYR A 98 -11.34 3.04 -3.40
C TYR A 98 -12.33 2.54 -2.35
N ARG A 99 -13.43 1.95 -2.82
CA ARG A 99 -14.33 1.22 -1.95
C ARG A 99 -13.81 -0.21 -1.80
N ARG A 100 -13.60 -0.63 -0.57
CA ARG A 100 -13.14 -1.98 -0.24
C ARG A 100 -14.10 -2.61 0.75
N ILE A 101 -13.98 -3.92 0.95
CA ILE A 101 -14.86 -4.70 1.83
C ILE A 101 -14.00 -5.27 2.95
N ASN A 102 -14.42 -5.03 4.21
CA ASN A 102 -13.72 -5.56 5.38
C ASN A 102 -14.15 -7.02 5.68
N SER A 103 -13.59 -7.58 6.75
CA SER A 103 -13.86 -8.98 7.14
C SER A 103 -15.31 -9.25 7.49
N GLN A 104 -16.10 -8.23 7.80
CA GLN A 104 -17.52 -8.36 8.16
C GLN A 104 -18.44 -8.03 7.00
N GLY A 105 -17.88 -7.84 5.79
CA GLY A 105 -18.67 -7.54 4.62
C GLY A 105 -19.13 -6.09 4.50
N GLU A 106 -18.54 -5.21 5.30
CA GLU A 106 -18.91 -3.79 5.32
C GLU A 106 -17.99 -2.98 4.39
N ASP A 107 -18.53 -1.89 3.84
CA ASP A 107 -17.77 -0.97 3.00
C ASP A 107 -16.76 -0.19 3.82
N VAL A 108 -15.52 -0.15 3.33
CA VAL A 108 -14.45 0.70 3.85
C VAL A 108 -13.96 1.55 2.69
N TRP A 109 -14.01 2.86 2.85
CA TRP A 109 -13.48 3.79 1.85
C TRP A 109 -12.05 4.16 2.20
N LEU A 110 -11.15 4.00 1.24
CA LEU A 110 -9.74 4.27 1.43
C LEU A 110 -9.28 5.34 0.44
N GLN A 111 -8.59 6.35 0.96
CA GLN A 111 -7.74 7.21 0.15
C GLN A 111 -6.40 6.49 0.07
N ALA A 112 -5.98 6.07 -1.10
CA ALA A 112 -4.85 5.15 -1.22
C ALA A 112 -4.01 5.39 -2.46
N SER A 113 -2.78 4.90 -2.40
CA SER A 113 -1.90 4.80 -3.56
C SER A 113 -1.34 3.39 -3.64
N TYR A 114 -1.30 2.86 -4.86
CA TYR A 114 -0.68 1.58 -5.20
C TYR A 114 0.59 1.88 -5.98
N ASN A 115 1.72 1.45 -5.47
CA ASN A 115 3.03 1.88 -5.97
C ASN A 115 3.90 0.68 -6.32
N PRO A 116 4.22 0.45 -7.61
CA PRO A 116 5.18 -0.56 -7.97
C PRO A 116 6.56 -0.23 -7.39
N ILE A 117 7.25 -1.25 -6.90
CA ILE A 117 8.61 -1.17 -6.41
C ILE A 117 9.47 -1.93 -7.40
N PHE A 118 10.59 -1.30 -7.79
CA PHE A 118 11.46 -1.80 -8.84
C PHE A 118 12.71 -2.44 -8.24
N ASP A 119 13.26 -3.43 -8.96
CA ASP A 119 14.52 -4.04 -8.58
C ASP A 119 15.70 -3.18 -9.05
N SER A 120 16.93 -3.64 -8.81
CA SER A 120 18.15 -2.92 -9.19
C SER A 120 18.32 -2.74 -10.69
N GLN A 121 17.58 -3.52 -11.51
CA GLN A 121 17.62 -3.44 -12.97
C GLN A 121 16.45 -2.63 -13.53
N GLY A 122 15.66 -2.00 -12.67
CA GLY A 122 14.54 -1.17 -13.10
C GLY A 122 13.29 -1.94 -13.49
N GLN A 123 13.21 -3.22 -13.15
CA GLN A 123 12.03 -4.04 -13.42
C GLN A 123 11.09 -4.04 -12.22
N PRO A 124 9.76 -4.00 -12.43
CA PRO A 124 8.81 -4.12 -11.32
C PRO A 124 9.03 -5.43 -10.55
N ARG A 125 8.97 -5.36 -9.24
CA ARG A 125 9.21 -6.49 -8.34
C ARG A 125 8.00 -6.80 -7.46
N LYS A 126 7.39 -5.77 -6.91
CA LYS A 126 6.23 -5.89 -6.03
C LYS A 126 5.47 -4.57 -6.01
N VAL A 127 4.32 -4.55 -5.33
CA VAL A 127 3.48 -3.36 -5.19
C VAL A 127 3.30 -3.06 -3.70
N ILE A 128 3.54 -1.82 -3.29
CA ILE A 128 3.24 -1.37 -1.93
C ILE A 128 2.05 -0.40 -1.99
N LYS A 129 1.08 -0.62 -1.11
CA LYS A 129 -0.10 0.23 -0.98
C LYS A 129 -0.05 0.98 0.34
N TYR A 130 -0.24 2.29 0.26
CA TYR A 130 -0.46 3.16 1.41
C TYR A 130 -1.90 3.62 1.41
N ALA A 131 -2.57 3.56 2.56
CA ALA A 131 -4.00 3.90 2.62
C ALA A 131 -4.37 4.60 3.93
N THR A 132 -5.33 5.50 3.82
CA THR A 132 -5.99 6.15 4.95
C THR A 132 -7.48 5.82 4.87
N ASP A 133 -8.07 5.41 5.99
CA ASP A 133 -9.50 5.14 6.07
C ASP A 133 -10.26 6.48 6.09
N ILE A 134 -11.08 6.70 5.06
CA ILE A 134 -11.91 7.88 4.89
C ILE A 134 -13.40 7.52 4.92
N THR A 135 -13.76 6.39 5.51
CA THR A 135 -15.15 5.90 5.52
C THR A 135 -16.09 6.93 6.13
N GLU A 136 -15.72 7.49 7.26
CA GLU A 136 -16.55 8.51 7.93
C GLU A 136 -16.72 9.76 7.07
N GLN A 137 -15.62 10.26 6.48
CA GLN A 137 -15.64 11.41 5.59
C GLN A 137 -16.53 11.16 4.38
N GLN A 138 -16.39 9.98 3.75
CA GLN A 138 -17.19 9.59 2.59
C GLN A 138 -18.67 9.51 2.95
N GLN A 139 -18.99 8.98 4.12
CA GLN A 139 -20.38 8.89 4.60
C GLN A 139 -20.99 10.28 4.79
N HIS A 140 -20.24 11.22 5.37
CA HIS A 140 -20.71 12.61 5.54
C HIS A 140 -20.94 13.29 4.19
N GLU A 141 -20.07 13.07 3.21
CA GLU A 141 -20.23 13.62 1.86
C GLU A 141 -21.47 13.05 1.16
N ASP A 142 -21.71 11.76 1.32
CA ASP A 142 -22.88 11.08 0.73
C ASP A 142 -24.16 11.57 1.39
N ASP A 143 -24.20 11.72 2.70
CA ASP A 143 -25.34 12.24 3.44
C ASP A 143 -25.64 13.69 3.04
N ALA A 144 -24.61 14.52 2.89
CA ALA A 144 -24.78 15.91 2.45
C ALA A 144 -25.37 15.99 1.04
N ARG A 145 -24.96 15.11 0.12
CA ARG A 145 -25.54 15.04 -1.23
C ARG A 145 -26.99 14.60 -1.18
N GLY A 146 -27.32 13.62 -0.35
CA GLY A 146 -28.70 13.16 -0.16
C GLY A 146 -29.61 14.24 0.38
N GLN A 147 -29.12 15.11 1.26
CA GLN A 147 -29.89 16.22 1.80
C GLN A 147 -30.15 17.36 0.82
N LEU A 148 -29.31 17.49 -0.22
CA LEU A 148 -29.46 18.52 -1.24
C LEU A 148 -30.48 18.14 -2.33
N GLN A 149 -30.87 16.86 -2.38
CA GLN A 149 -31.89 16.35 -3.29
C GLN A 149 -33.26 16.33 -2.61
#